data_d5f10eafa3a36d8517afd85c102aaca8
#
_entry.id   d5f10eafa3a36d8517afd85c102aaca8
#
_cell.length_a   1.000
_cell.length_b   1.000
_cell.length_c   1.000
_cell.angle_alpha   90.00
_cell.angle_beta   90.00
_cell.angle_gamma   90.00
#
_symmetry.space_group_name_H-M   'P 1'
#
loop_
_entity.id
_entity.type
_entity.pdbx_description
1 polymer ?
#
loop_
_entity_poly.entity_id
_entity_poly.type
_entity_poly.pdbx_seq_one_letter_code
_entity_poly.pdbx_strand_id
1 'polypeptide(L)'
;MQKRINDTEVRKKQILEKASALFLEKGYAGVGIDEIAAECGVVRGTILRYFHSKKEIYDAILFGRGNPAGTILGEYCEDKSIPVTEIIQKLLMVTEAQFVAVIDLYRDKLKNEEFRQNFDVFRLPIFRNEAKMLEKILIRGNEEGVWKIRDPHMRAYSYIFAMFGLAEATEVDTEMMKQEIREITKFMLQIEIPGEK
;
A
#
# COMPACT_ATOMS: atom_id res chain seq x y z
N MET A 1 -28.69 -14.12 6.33
CA MET A 1 -27.28 -14.22 6.81
C MET A 1 -26.36 -13.31 5.98
N GLN A 2 -26.43 -13.31 4.68
CA GLN A 2 -25.60 -12.51 3.75
C GLN A 2 -25.69 -10.98 3.96
N LYS A 3 -26.87 -10.43 4.26
CA LYS A 3 -27.09 -8.98 4.50
C LYS A 3 -26.34 -8.47 5.75
N ARG A 4 -26.28 -9.26 6.84
CA ARG A 4 -25.56 -8.89 8.08
C ARG A 4 -24.05 -8.93 7.92
N ILE A 5 -23.53 -9.84 7.08
CA ILE A 5 -22.09 -9.93 6.78
C ILE A 5 -21.67 -8.69 5.99
N ASN A 6 -22.47 -8.29 5.00
CA ASN A 6 -22.21 -7.09 4.20
C ASN A 6 -22.21 -5.81 5.07
N ASP A 7 -23.16 -5.66 5.99
CA ASP A 7 -23.22 -4.52 6.91
C ASP A 7 -21.99 -4.45 7.85
N THR A 8 -21.47 -5.61 8.28
CA THR A 8 -20.28 -5.69 9.15
C THR A 8 -19.03 -5.24 8.39
N GLU A 9 -18.83 -5.71 7.16
CA GLU A 9 -17.66 -5.34 6.35
C GLU A 9 -17.72 -3.86 5.94
N VAL A 10 -18.89 -3.35 5.58
CA VAL A 10 -19.09 -1.93 5.28
C VAL A 10 -18.73 -1.07 6.50
N ARG A 11 -19.15 -1.49 7.70
CA ARG A 11 -18.86 -0.76 8.93
C ARG A 11 -17.37 -0.81 9.28
N LYS A 12 -16.72 -1.97 9.15
CA LYS A 12 -15.27 -2.08 9.33
C LYS A 12 -14.51 -1.14 8.39
N LYS A 13 -14.88 -1.14 7.12
CA LYS A 13 -14.28 -0.25 6.12
C LYS A 13 -14.40 1.22 6.52
N GLN A 14 -15.59 1.68 6.94
CA GLN A 14 -15.80 3.05 7.42
C GLN A 14 -14.91 3.40 8.62
N ILE A 15 -14.77 2.49 9.58
CA ILE A 15 -13.90 2.68 10.75
C ILE A 15 -12.44 2.82 10.31
N LEU A 16 -11.97 1.95 9.41
CA LEU A 16 -10.59 1.99 8.91
C LEU A 16 -10.29 3.28 8.14
N GLU A 17 -11.21 3.74 7.29
CA GLU A 17 -11.08 5.00 6.53
C GLU A 17 -10.94 6.21 7.48
N LYS A 18 -11.81 6.32 8.48
CA LYS A 18 -11.79 7.41 9.45
C LYS A 18 -10.55 7.37 10.36
N ALA A 19 -10.19 6.18 10.84
CA ALA A 19 -9.00 5.99 11.65
C ALA A 19 -7.72 6.27 10.85
N SER A 20 -7.66 5.90 9.58
CA SER A 20 -6.53 6.21 8.70
C SER A 20 -6.32 7.71 8.57
N ALA A 21 -7.38 8.48 8.34
CA ALA A 21 -7.32 9.93 8.26
C ALA A 21 -6.78 10.57 9.57
N LEU A 22 -7.27 10.10 10.72
CA LEU A 22 -6.79 10.57 12.03
C LEU A 22 -5.31 10.23 12.27
N PHE A 23 -4.88 9.00 11.95
CA PHE A 23 -3.48 8.60 12.10
C PHE A 23 -2.54 9.40 11.21
N LEU A 24 -2.97 9.76 10.01
CA LEU A 24 -2.21 10.62 9.11
C LEU A 24 -2.12 12.06 9.63
N GLU A 25 -3.18 12.59 10.23
CA GLU A 25 -3.20 13.96 10.75
C GLU A 25 -2.45 14.12 12.06
N LYS A 26 -2.59 13.17 12.99
CA LYS A 26 -2.15 13.32 14.40
C LYS A 26 -1.09 12.30 14.81
N GLY A 27 -0.65 11.45 13.89
CA GLY A 27 0.22 10.32 14.19
C GLY A 27 -0.49 9.21 14.98
N TYR A 28 0.07 8.00 14.96
CA TYR A 28 -0.50 6.86 15.70
C TYR A 28 -0.62 7.12 17.21
N ALA A 29 0.41 7.76 17.81
CA ALA A 29 0.42 8.00 19.25
C ALA A 29 -0.67 8.99 19.69
N GLY A 30 -0.93 10.01 18.88
CA GLY A 30 -1.87 11.11 19.18
C GLY A 30 -3.35 10.73 19.10
N VAL A 31 -3.70 9.57 18.54
CA VAL A 31 -5.11 9.17 18.32
C VAL A 31 -5.55 8.11 19.34
N GLY A 32 -6.71 8.32 19.95
CA GLY A 32 -7.37 7.38 20.86
C GLY A 32 -8.57 6.66 20.22
N ILE A 33 -9.00 5.54 20.83
CA ILE A 33 -10.23 4.82 20.38
C ILE A 33 -11.47 5.72 20.52
N ASP A 34 -11.52 6.59 21.53
CA ASP A 34 -12.65 7.51 21.76
C ASP A 34 -12.74 8.55 20.64
N GLU A 35 -11.61 9.02 20.14
CA GLU A 35 -11.56 9.95 19.02
C GLU A 35 -11.99 9.28 17.70
N ILE A 36 -11.54 8.04 17.45
CA ILE A 36 -12.02 7.25 16.31
C ILE A 36 -13.54 7.05 16.40
N ALA A 37 -14.06 6.78 17.59
CA ALA A 37 -15.49 6.60 17.80
C ALA A 37 -16.28 7.89 17.52
N ALA A 38 -15.78 9.03 18.00
CA ALA A 38 -16.37 10.34 17.73
C ALA A 38 -16.40 10.66 16.23
N GLU A 39 -15.29 10.41 15.52
CA GLU A 39 -15.18 10.63 14.08
C GLU A 39 -16.13 9.71 13.27
N CYS A 40 -16.40 8.51 13.78
CA CYS A 40 -17.36 7.57 13.19
C CYS A 40 -18.82 7.84 13.60
N GLY A 41 -19.09 8.80 14.49
CA GLY A 41 -20.42 9.08 15.02
C GLY A 41 -20.99 7.92 15.87
N VAL A 42 -20.13 7.19 16.60
CA VAL A 42 -20.52 6.04 17.43
C VAL A 42 -19.87 6.10 18.81
N VAL A 43 -20.33 5.25 19.73
CA VAL A 43 -19.69 5.12 21.03
C VAL A 43 -18.50 4.17 20.99
N ARG A 44 -17.52 4.37 21.91
CA ARG A 44 -16.32 3.53 22.04
C ARG A 44 -16.58 2.02 21.94
N GLY A 45 -17.64 1.55 22.64
CA GLY A 45 -18.02 0.12 22.65
C GLY A 45 -18.39 -0.41 21.26
N THR A 46 -18.86 0.46 20.36
CA THR A 46 -19.13 0.07 18.97
C THR A 46 -17.84 -0.21 18.23
N ILE A 47 -16.81 0.63 18.38
CA ILE A 47 -15.49 0.38 17.78
C ILE A 47 -14.89 -0.92 18.31
N LEU A 48 -14.89 -1.11 19.64
CA LEU A 48 -14.32 -2.30 20.30
C LEU A 48 -15.03 -3.62 19.95
N ARG A 49 -16.25 -3.55 19.43
CA ARG A 49 -16.94 -4.73 18.88
C ARG A 49 -16.39 -5.19 17.54
N TYR A 50 -15.83 -4.28 16.74
CA TYR A 50 -15.26 -4.57 15.42
C TYR A 50 -13.74 -4.80 15.48
N PHE A 51 -13.05 -4.10 16.39
CA PHE A 51 -11.60 -4.14 16.57
C PHE A 51 -11.29 -4.07 18.07
N HIS A 52 -10.57 -5.05 18.59
CA HIS A 52 -10.32 -5.19 20.03
C HIS A 52 -9.32 -4.15 20.57
N SER A 53 -8.56 -3.48 19.69
CA SER A 53 -7.56 -2.49 20.08
C SER A 53 -7.26 -1.48 18.96
N LYS A 54 -6.67 -0.33 19.34
CA LYS A 54 -6.12 0.64 18.37
C LYS A 54 -5.07 -0.01 17.46
N LYS A 55 -4.26 -0.92 18.02
CA LYS A 55 -3.25 -1.66 17.25
C LYS A 55 -3.89 -2.51 16.18
N GLU A 56 -4.98 -3.21 16.49
CA GLU A 56 -5.69 -4.03 15.49
C GLU A 56 -6.28 -3.18 14.35
N ILE A 57 -6.81 -1.99 14.66
CA ILE A 57 -7.25 -1.03 13.64
C ILE A 57 -6.06 -0.63 12.76
N TYR A 58 -4.95 -0.27 13.39
CA TYR A 58 -3.75 0.17 12.69
C TYR A 58 -3.18 -0.95 11.81
N ASP A 59 -3.04 -2.16 12.33
CA ASP A 59 -2.58 -3.32 11.56
C ASP A 59 -3.54 -3.64 10.40
N ALA A 60 -4.85 -3.51 10.60
CA ALA A 60 -5.84 -3.72 9.53
C ALA A 60 -5.74 -2.67 8.42
N ILE A 61 -5.37 -1.42 8.73
CA ILE A 61 -5.10 -0.39 7.74
C ILE A 61 -3.81 -0.70 6.97
N LEU A 62 -2.75 -1.05 7.68
CA LEU A 62 -1.43 -1.27 7.08
C LEU A 62 -1.36 -2.52 6.19
N PHE A 63 -2.01 -3.61 6.63
CA PHE A 63 -1.85 -4.95 6.04
C PHE A 63 -3.16 -5.53 5.53
N GLY A 64 -4.25 -4.78 5.64
CA GLY A 64 -5.58 -5.20 5.19
C GLY A 64 -5.83 -4.95 3.71
N ARG A 65 -7.04 -5.33 3.26
CA ARG A 65 -7.50 -5.17 1.87
C ARG A 65 -7.64 -3.72 1.39
N GLY A 66 -7.30 -2.74 2.22
CA GLY A 66 -7.25 -1.32 1.87
C GLY A 66 -5.97 -0.90 1.13
N ASN A 67 -4.97 -1.76 1.05
CA ASN A 67 -3.75 -1.58 0.28
C ASN A 67 -3.77 -2.48 -0.96
N PRO A 68 -4.17 -2.00 -2.15
CA PRO A 68 -4.30 -2.82 -3.34
C PRO A 68 -3.00 -3.50 -3.80
N ALA A 69 -1.85 -2.81 -3.73
CA ALA A 69 -0.56 -3.43 -4.08
C ALA A 69 -0.19 -4.54 -3.09
N GLY A 70 -0.33 -4.29 -1.79
CA GLY A 70 -0.11 -5.29 -0.76
C GLY A 70 -1.08 -6.48 -0.86
N THR A 71 -2.32 -6.24 -1.32
CA THR A 71 -3.30 -7.30 -1.57
C THR A 71 -2.85 -8.20 -2.74
N ILE A 72 -2.45 -7.60 -3.87
CA ILE A 72 -1.94 -8.37 -5.02
C ILE A 72 -0.71 -9.17 -4.63
N LEU A 73 0.27 -8.54 -4.01
CA LEU A 73 1.47 -9.22 -3.57
C LEU A 73 1.15 -10.37 -2.59
N GLY A 74 0.22 -10.15 -1.63
CA GLY A 74 -0.16 -11.13 -0.63
C GLY A 74 -0.98 -12.30 -1.19
N GLU A 75 -1.93 -12.04 -2.10
CA GLU A 75 -2.78 -13.07 -2.67
C GLU A 75 -2.04 -13.93 -3.71
N TYR A 76 -1.12 -13.32 -4.47
CA TYR A 76 -0.48 -13.98 -5.60
C TYR A 76 0.93 -14.51 -5.32
N CYS A 77 1.61 -14.03 -4.27
CA CYS A 77 2.97 -14.48 -3.99
C CYS A 77 3.07 -15.98 -3.68
N GLU A 78 2.03 -16.58 -3.12
CA GLU A 78 1.96 -17.99 -2.77
C GLU A 78 1.24 -18.85 -3.84
N ASP A 79 0.48 -18.24 -4.76
CA ASP A 79 -0.25 -18.94 -5.82
C ASP A 79 0.66 -19.22 -7.02
N LYS A 80 1.14 -20.47 -7.09
CA LYS A 80 2.03 -20.93 -8.16
C LYS A 80 1.33 -21.09 -9.53
N SER A 81 0.00 -21.03 -9.60
CA SER A 81 -0.74 -21.11 -10.85
C SER A 81 -0.66 -19.82 -11.68
N ILE A 82 -0.34 -18.69 -11.03
CA ILE A 82 -0.26 -17.37 -11.66
C ILE A 82 1.18 -17.13 -12.11
N PRO A 83 1.45 -16.87 -13.40
CA PRO A 83 2.81 -16.53 -13.87
C PRO A 83 3.37 -15.30 -13.15
N VAL A 84 4.65 -15.34 -12.78
CA VAL A 84 5.29 -14.21 -12.07
C VAL A 84 5.27 -12.91 -12.91
N THR A 85 5.32 -13.01 -14.23
CA THR A 85 5.19 -11.86 -15.13
C THR A 85 3.82 -11.20 -15.04
N GLU A 86 2.75 -11.98 -14.89
CA GLU A 86 1.40 -11.46 -14.70
C GLU A 86 1.25 -10.75 -13.36
N ILE A 87 1.87 -11.28 -12.29
CA ILE A 87 1.87 -10.63 -10.97
C ILE A 87 2.54 -9.26 -11.05
N ILE A 88 3.71 -9.16 -11.70
CA ILE A 88 4.42 -7.89 -11.85
C ILE A 88 3.63 -6.88 -12.70
N GLN A 89 2.98 -7.33 -13.77
CA GLN A 89 2.11 -6.45 -14.58
C GLN A 89 0.95 -5.88 -13.78
N LYS A 90 0.26 -6.72 -13.01
CA LYS A 90 -0.82 -6.29 -12.12
C LYS A 90 -0.32 -5.34 -11.03
N LEU A 91 0.87 -5.65 -10.45
CA LEU A 91 1.49 -4.79 -9.46
C LEU A 91 1.76 -3.39 -10.04
N LEU A 92 2.34 -3.31 -11.24
CA LEU A 92 2.62 -2.05 -11.92
C LEU A 92 1.34 -1.23 -12.13
N MET A 93 0.31 -1.82 -12.69
CA MET A 93 -0.98 -1.13 -12.94
C MET A 93 -1.58 -0.56 -11.65
N VAL A 94 -1.54 -1.35 -10.57
CA VAL A 94 -2.09 -0.93 -9.28
C VAL A 94 -1.21 0.13 -8.63
N THR A 95 0.12 0.00 -8.72
CA THR A 95 1.06 0.99 -8.20
C THR A 95 0.85 2.34 -8.87
N GLU A 96 0.76 2.40 -10.21
CA GLU A 96 0.46 3.63 -10.94
C GLU A 96 -0.83 4.29 -10.45
N ALA A 97 -1.92 3.52 -10.38
CA ALA A 97 -3.21 4.03 -9.95
C ALA A 97 -3.20 4.54 -8.49
N GLN A 98 -2.52 3.82 -7.60
CA GLN A 98 -2.40 4.22 -6.19
C GLN A 98 -1.57 5.48 -6.01
N PHE A 99 -0.45 5.61 -6.72
CA PHE A 99 0.39 6.80 -6.63
C PHE A 99 -0.38 8.04 -7.04
N VAL A 100 -1.06 7.99 -8.19
CA VAL A 100 -1.91 9.09 -8.66
C VAL A 100 -2.96 9.45 -7.62
N ALA A 101 -3.72 8.47 -7.13
CA ALA A 101 -4.78 8.70 -6.16
C ALA A 101 -4.27 9.28 -4.83
N VAL A 102 -3.12 8.80 -4.33
CA VAL A 102 -2.51 9.29 -3.09
C VAL A 102 -2.03 10.73 -3.26
N ILE A 103 -1.36 11.06 -4.36
CA ILE A 103 -0.87 12.41 -4.61
C ILE A 103 -2.03 13.37 -4.79
N ASP A 104 -3.04 13.03 -5.59
CA ASP A 104 -4.20 13.89 -5.79
C ASP A 104 -4.96 14.15 -4.47
N LEU A 105 -5.06 13.11 -3.61
CA LEU A 105 -5.76 13.24 -2.33
C LEU A 105 -4.99 14.05 -1.29
N TYR A 106 -3.65 13.93 -1.27
CA TYR A 106 -2.84 14.47 -0.18
C TYR A 106 -1.85 15.58 -0.62
N ARG A 107 -1.82 15.96 -1.90
CA ARG A 107 -0.87 16.95 -2.47
C ARG A 107 -0.70 18.20 -1.59
N ASP A 108 -1.81 18.84 -1.21
CA ASP A 108 -1.74 20.05 -0.41
C ASP A 108 -1.38 19.78 1.06
N LYS A 109 -1.81 18.66 1.61
CA LYS A 109 -1.47 18.25 2.98
C LYS A 109 0.01 17.87 3.10
N LEU A 110 0.61 17.27 2.07
CA LEU A 110 2.03 16.91 2.02
C LEU A 110 2.98 18.10 2.00
N LYS A 111 2.48 19.31 1.73
CA LYS A 111 3.25 20.57 1.90
C LYS A 111 3.47 20.93 3.37
N ASN A 112 2.65 20.40 4.27
CA ASN A 112 2.82 20.58 5.71
C ASN A 112 3.82 19.55 6.24
N GLU A 113 4.90 20.02 6.88
CA GLU A 113 6.00 19.17 7.35
C GLU A 113 5.56 18.13 8.38
N GLU A 114 4.71 18.50 9.33
CA GLU A 114 4.22 17.58 10.37
C GLU A 114 3.35 16.48 9.76
N PHE A 115 2.45 16.84 8.83
CA PHE A 115 1.64 15.86 8.11
C PHE A 115 2.52 14.92 7.30
N ARG A 116 3.53 15.42 6.60
CA ARG A 116 4.47 14.64 5.81
C ARG A 116 5.23 13.63 6.67
N GLN A 117 5.76 14.05 7.81
CA GLN A 117 6.44 13.15 8.75
C GLN A 117 5.51 12.03 9.25
N ASN A 118 4.29 12.36 9.62
CA ASN A 118 3.28 11.36 10.02
C ASN A 118 2.96 10.39 8.88
N PHE A 119 2.82 10.91 7.65
CA PHE A 119 2.54 10.12 6.45
C PHE A 119 3.67 9.14 6.14
N ASP A 120 4.93 9.54 6.27
CA ASP A 120 6.09 8.71 6.04
C ASP A 120 6.24 7.61 7.09
N VAL A 121 6.07 7.96 8.36
CA VAL A 121 6.05 6.99 9.46
C VAL A 121 4.92 5.98 9.28
N PHE A 122 3.75 6.43 8.82
CA PHE A 122 2.59 5.58 8.57
C PHE A 122 2.84 4.59 7.40
N ARG A 123 3.46 5.04 6.31
CA ARG A 123 3.69 4.22 5.11
C ARG A 123 4.84 3.22 5.25
N LEU A 124 5.85 3.53 6.05
CA LEU A 124 7.08 2.75 6.13
C LEU A 124 6.86 1.25 6.45
N PRO A 125 5.98 0.84 7.39
CA PRO A 125 5.66 -0.57 7.62
C PRO A 125 5.00 -1.25 6.42
N ILE A 126 4.16 -0.53 5.66
CA ILE A 126 3.51 -1.02 4.44
C ILE A 126 4.59 -1.40 3.42
N PHE A 127 5.48 -0.48 3.11
CA PHE A 127 6.55 -0.68 2.14
C PHE A 127 7.52 -1.80 2.53
N ARG A 128 7.85 -1.92 3.81
CA ARG A 128 8.68 -3.04 4.29
C ARG A 128 7.99 -4.39 4.08
N ASN A 129 6.68 -4.46 4.25
CA ASN A 129 5.92 -5.68 4.01
C ASN A 129 5.82 -6.00 2.51
N GLU A 130 5.54 -5.00 1.68
CA GLU A 130 5.52 -5.13 0.23
C GLU A 130 6.88 -5.58 -0.34
N ALA A 131 7.97 -5.03 0.17
CA ALA A 131 9.31 -5.46 -0.22
C ALA A 131 9.57 -6.94 0.06
N LYS A 132 9.15 -7.45 1.23
CA LYS A 132 9.26 -8.88 1.56
C LYS A 132 8.41 -9.77 0.64
N MET A 133 7.23 -9.31 0.26
CA MET A 133 6.36 -10.05 -0.66
C MET A 133 6.94 -10.03 -2.08
N LEU A 134 7.41 -8.88 -2.55
CA LEU A 134 8.08 -8.75 -3.85
C LEU A 134 9.35 -9.61 -3.92
N GLU A 135 10.14 -9.67 -2.85
CA GLU A 135 11.32 -10.55 -2.75
C GLU A 135 10.97 -12.01 -3.08
N LYS A 136 9.89 -12.55 -2.50
CA LYS A 136 9.42 -13.92 -2.78
C LYS A 136 9.09 -14.12 -4.26
N ILE A 137 8.44 -13.13 -4.89
CA ILE A 137 8.10 -13.16 -6.32
C ILE A 137 9.37 -13.14 -7.17
N LEU A 138 10.35 -12.31 -6.81
CA LEU A 138 11.62 -12.23 -7.53
C LEU A 138 12.45 -13.51 -7.39
N ILE A 139 12.46 -14.14 -6.21
CA ILE A 139 13.09 -15.46 -5.99
C ILE A 139 12.43 -16.50 -6.88
N ARG A 140 11.10 -16.57 -6.86
CA ARG A 140 10.32 -17.51 -7.69
C ARG A 140 10.60 -17.33 -9.18
N GLY A 141 10.68 -16.08 -9.66
CA GLY A 141 10.99 -15.83 -11.07
C GLY A 141 12.41 -16.23 -11.47
N ASN A 142 13.39 -16.17 -10.54
CA ASN A 142 14.71 -16.76 -10.74
C ASN A 142 14.64 -18.29 -10.85
N GLU A 143 13.86 -18.94 -9.98
CA GLU A 143 13.67 -20.40 -9.99
C GLU A 143 12.96 -20.89 -11.26
N GLU A 144 11.99 -20.13 -11.76
CA GLU A 144 11.27 -20.41 -13.01
C GLU A 144 12.07 -20.00 -14.27
N GLY A 145 13.25 -19.37 -14.11
CA GLY A 145 14.11 -18.95 -15.23
C GLY A 145 13.58 -17.75 -16.02
N VAL A 146 12.63 -17.00 -15.46
CA VAL A 146 12.02 -15.82 -16.11
C VAL A 146 12.98 -14.64 -16.14
N TRP A 147 13.77 -14.48 -15.07
CA TRP A 147 14.83 -13.46 -14.94
C TRP A 147 16.05 -13.99 -14.20
N LYS A 148 17.12 -13.17 -14.12
CA LYS A 148 18.35 -13.50 -13.37
C LYS A 148 18.73 -12.34 -12.44
N ILE A 149 17.94 -12.14 -11.41
CA ILE A 149 18.19 -11.11 -10.41
C ILE A 149 19.20 -11.65 -9.40
N ARG A 150 20.37 -11.03 -9.31
CA ARG A 150 21.49 -11.48 -8.47
C ARG A 150 21.14 -11.49 -6.99
N ASP A 151 20.45 -10.46 -6.52
CA ASP A 151 20.05 -10.28 -5.13
C ASP A 151 18.59 -9.83 -5.08
N PRO A 152 17.63 -10.79 -5.01
CA PRO A 152 16.21 -10.49 -4.95
C PRO A 152 15.82 -9.63 -3.73
N HIS A 153 16.47 -9.84 -2.57
CA HIS A 153 16.22 -9.06 -1.37
C HIS A 153 16.55 -7.57 -1.59
N MET A 154 17.80 -7.27 -1.96
CA MET A 154 18.21 -5.88 -2.21
C MET A 154 17.41 -5.26 -3.35
N ARG A 155 17.07 -6.03 -4.38
CA ARG A 155 16.30 -5.57 -5.52
C ARG A 155 14.88 -5.18 -5.13
N ALA A 156 14.18 -6.01 -4.35
CA ALA A 156 12.84 -5.74 -3.86
C ALA A 156 12.81 -4.50 -2.98
N TYR A 157 13.72 -4.40 -2.03
CA TYR A 157 13.82 -3.22 -1.15
C TYR A 157 14.15 -1.96 -1.95
N SER A 158 15.16 -2.01 -2.85
CA SER A 158 15.51 -0.86 -3.68
C SER A 158 14.34 -0.38 -4.54
N TYR A 159 13.59 -1.30 -5.15
CA TYR A 159 12.41 -0.96 -5.95
C TYR A 159 11.32 -0.28 -5.10
N ILE A 160 10.92 -0.89 -3.99
CA ILE A 160 9.86 -0.35 -3.14
C ILE A 160 10.28 1.02 -2.54
N PHE A 161 11.55 1.19 -2.15
CA PHE A 161 12.02 2.47 -1.63
C PHE A 161 12.26 3.52 -2.74
N ALA A 162 12.51 3.13 -3.99
CA ALA A 162 12.45 4.06 -5.12
C ALA A 162 11.03 4.60 -5.32
N MET A 163 10.02 3.72 -5.20
CA MET A 163 8.61 4.15 -5.21
C MET A 163 8.30 5.09 -4.02
N PHE A 164 8.86 4.83 -2.84
CA PHE A 164 8.74 5.74 -1.70
C PHE A 164 9.29 7.13 -2.04
N GLY A 165 10.49 7.20 -2.63
CA GLY A 165 11.13 8.46 -3.03
C GLY A 165 10.32 9.24 -4.09
N LEU A 166 9.69 8.56 -5.04
CA LEU A 166 8.81 9.22 -6.03
C LEU A 166 7.63 9.95 -5.38
N ALA A 167 7.11 9.44 -4.27
CA ALA A 167 6.03 10.10 -3.55
C ALA A 167 6.43 11.45 -2.91
N GLU A 168 7.74 11.70 -2.75
CA GLU A 168 8.26 13.00 -2.30
C GLU A 168 8.21 14.05 -3.42
N ALA A 169 8.18 13.64 -4.68
CA ALA A 169 8.12 14.52 -5.84
C ALA A 169 6.68 15.03 -6.10
N THR A 170 6.11 15.71 -5.11
CA THR A 170 4.70 16.15 -5.13
C THR A 170 4.37 17.20 -6.20
N GLU A 171 5.36 17.83 -6.81
CA GLU A 171 5.20 18.85 -7.86
C GLU A 171 5.25 18.26 -9.27
N VAL A 172 5.47 16.96 -9.39
CA VAL A 172 5.59 16.28 -10.69
C VAL A 172 4.20 16.08 -11.31
N ASP A 173 4.11 16.27 -12.61
CA ASP A 173 2.93 15.96 -13.40
C ASP A 173 2.58 14.47 -13.32
N THR A 174 1.29 14.17 -13.28
CA THR A 174 0.78 12.79 -13.10
C THR A 174 1.23 11.84 -14.21
N GLU A 175 1.27 12.30 -15.47
CA GLU A 175 1.68 11.44 -16.59
C GLU A 175 3.20 11.21 -16.57
N MET A 176 3.97 12.24 -16.23
CA MET A 176 5.42 12.10 -16.03
C MET A 176 5.70 11.11 -14.89
N MET A 177 4.94 11.16 -13.80
CA MET A 177 5.09 10.22 -12.69
C MET A 177 4.79 8.77 -13.08
N LYS A 178 3.73 8.52 -13.84
CA LYS A 178 3.43 7.18 -14.38
C LYS A 178 4.57 6.67 -15.26
N GLN A 179 5.13 7.53 -16.11
CA GLN A 179 6.26 7.18 -16.95
C GLN A 179 7.48 6.80 -16.12
N GLU A 180 7.83 7.58 -15.10
CA GLU A 180 8.93 7.26 -14.18
C GLU A 180 8.71 5.93 -13.43
N ILE A 181 7.51 5.66 -12.96
CA ILE A 181 7.15 4.37 -12.33
C ILE A 181 7.44 3.22 -13.29
N ARG A 182 7.07 3.33 -14.56
CA ARG A 182 7.32 2.31 -15.59
C ARG A 182 8.81 2.12 -15.86
N GLU A 183 9.55 3.21 -16.05
CA GLU A 183 10.99 3.17 -16.31
C GLU A 183 11.75 2.55 -15.13
N ILE A 184 11.45 2.96 -13.91
CA ILE A 184 12.03 2.36 -12.69
C ILE A 184 11.68 0.88 -12.61
N THR A 185 10.43 0.51 -12.90
CA THR A 185 9.99 -0.90 -12.86
C THR A 185 10.76 -1.75 -13.88
N LYS A 186 10.85 -1.31 -15.13
CA LYS A 186 11.62 -1.99 -16.19
C LYS A 186 13.08 -2.16 -15.78
N PHE A 187 13.72 -1.05 -15.41
CA PHE A 187 15.13 -1.04 -15.08
C PHE A 187 15.46 -1.90 -13.86
N MET A 188 14.69 -1.73 -12.77
CA MET A 188 15.01 -2.38 -11.51
C MET A 188 14.56 -3.84 -11.48
N LEU A 189 13.45 -4.19 -12.09
CA LEU A 189 12.96 -5.56 -12.09
C LEU A 189 13.42 -6.37 -13.31
N GLN A 190 14.11 -5.73 -14.27
CA GLN A 190 14.63 -6.36 -15.48
C GLN A 190 13.54 -7.07 -16.29
N ILE A 191 12.38 -6.43 -16.41
CA ILE A 191 11.21 -6.97 -17.12
C ILE A 191 10.88 -6.10 -18.33
N GLU A 192 10.31 -6.74 -19.37
CA GLU A 192 9.65 -6.02 -20.45
C GLU A 192 8.19 -5.76 -20.07
N ILE A 193 7.73 -4.52 -20.26
CA ILE A 193 6.34 -4.16 -20.04
C ILE A 193 5.61 -4.31 -21.38
N PRO A 194 4.60 -5.22 -21.49
CA PRO A 194 3.87 -5.43 -22.72
C PRO A 194 3.15 -4.15 -23.18
N GLY A 195 3.26 -3.84 -24.47
CA GLY A 195 2.57 -2.71 -25.12
C GLY A 195 3.41 -1.45 -25.34
N GLU A 196 4.65 -1.41 -24.87
CA GLU A 196 5.61 -0.38 -25.22
C GLU A 196 6.60 -0.91 -26.28
N LYS A 197 6.50 -0.35 -27.50
CA LYS A 197 7.48 -0.48 -28.57
C LYS A 197 8.12 0.87 -28.82
#